data_311c07fe328d8fbe136648a15aea936c
#
_entry.id   311c07fe328d8fbe136648a15aea936c
#
_cell.length_a   1.000
_cell.length_b   1.000
_cell.length_c   1.000
_cell.angle_alpha   90.00
_cell.angle_beta   90.00
_cell.angle_gamma   90.00
#
_symmetry.space_group_name_H-M   'P 1'
#
loop_
_entity.id
_entity.type
_entity.pdbx_description
1 polymer ?
#
loop_
_entity_poly.entity_id
_entity_poly.type
_entity_poly.pdbx_seq_one_letter_code
_entity_poly.pdbx_strand_id
1 'polypeptide(L)'
;MRVGGTINNVDRMDAQVLVQSISHGKMHLVKVFPGPEQNIVGVIAQAPTGQKMLAWMIDSEYMAIGALISGDGENLSVLNAEKDGLMQKPLAAKTVATQALRATGFTVGHAGPRMVVFMDPNCIFCHKFWDAIQGDLHAGKLRLKVVPVGFLKPTSLAKATTILQSSDPAKAWALDEARFNVKTEEGGIVPAAHLNPMDMAEVRSNTDLLGQTGEMATPTLVYCRKGDATPLVLHGMTPDFLKGLEHVGSLRPNGQCLG
;
A
#
# COMPACT_ATOMS: atom_id res chain seq x y z
N MET A 1 24.23 15.71 -9.16
CA MET A 1 24.36 15.07 -7.83
C MET A 1 25.20 15.97 -6.95
N ARG A 2 24.59 16.67 -5.98
CA ARG A 2 25.35 17.35 -4.93
C ARG A 2 25.81 16.27 -3.97
N VAL A 3 27.10 16.20 -3.71
CA VAL A 3 27.69 15.21 -2.79
C VAL A 3 27.31 15.66 -1.37
N GLY A 4 26.48 14.90 -0.71
CA GLY A 4 26.13 15.09 0.70
C GLY A 4 27.39 15.10 1.58
N GLY A 5 27.32 15.84 2.68
CA GLY A 5 28.43 16.01 3.61
C GLY A 5 28.99 14.70 4.16
N THR A 6 30.21 14.74 4.67
CA THR A 6 30.81 13.59 5.37
C THR A 6 30.25 13.53 6.80
N ILE A 7 29.72 12.38 7.20
CA ILE A 7 29.29 12.15 8.58
C ILE A 7 30.50 12.24 9.51
N ASN A 8 30.39 13.04 10.54
CA ASN A 8 31.40 13.18 11.59
C ASN A 8 30.91 12.58 12.93
N ASN A 9 31.79 12.59 13.93
CA ASN A 9 31.45 12.04 15.24
C ASN A 9 30.39 12.88 15.99
N VAL A 10 30.30 14.18 15.69
CA VAL A 10 29.32 15.09 16.32
C VAL A 10 27.93 14.72 15.80
N ASP A 11 27.77 14.53 14.48
CA ASP A 11 26.48 14.11 13.88
C ASP A 11 25.95 12.84 14.53
N ARG A 12 26.84 11.88 14.83
CA ARG A 12 26.44 10.61 15.47
C ARG A 12 26.02 10.82 16.93
N MET A 13 26.72 11.68 17.66
CA MET A 13 26.37 11.98 19.06
C MET A 13 25.04 12.73 19.14
N ASP A 14 24.85 13.73 18.30
CA ASP A 14 23.62 14.52 18.23
C ASP A 14 22.42 13.64 17.84
N ALA A 15 22.58 12.77 16.83
CA ALA A 15 21.55 11.82 16.44
C ALA A 15 21.20 10.84 17.59
N GLN A 16 22.18 10.38 18.36
CA GLN A 16 21.93 9.51 19.51
C GLN A 16 21.13 10.22 20.61
N VAL A 17 21.50 11.46 20.92
CA VAL A 17 20.79 12.28 21.91
C VAL A 17 19.35 12.52 21.48
N LEU A 18 19.13 12.91 20.21
CA LEU A 18 17.79 13.15 19.68
C LEU A 18 16.93 11.89 19.67
N VAL A 19 17.47 10.75 19.21
CA VAL A 19 16.74 9.47 19.20
C VAL A 19 16.31 9.08 20.62
N GLN A 20 17.19 9.20 21.59
CA GLN A 20 16.88 8.88 22.99
C GLN A 20 15.85 9.84 23.58
N SER A 21 16.00 11.13 23.34
CA SER A 21 15.07 12.15 23.83
C SER A 21 13.66 11.97 23.28
N ILE A 22 13.52 11.86 21.95
CA ILE A 22 12.23 11.76 21.29
C ILE A 22 11.52 10.44 21.59
N SER A 23 12.27 9.35 21.71
CA SER A 23 11.73 8.03 22.02
C SER A 23 11.55 7.77 23.52
N HIS A 24 11.87 8.73 24.37
CA HIS A 24 11.95 8.55 25.84
C HIS A 24 12.81 7.34 26.24
N GLY A 25 13.96 7.18 25.58
CA GLY A 25 14.91 6.09 25.82
C GLY A 25 14.50 4.73 25.25
N LYS A 26 13.38 4.63 24.53
CA LYS A 26 12.86 3.34 24.01
C LYS A 26 13.52 2.88 22.71
N MET A 27 14.16 3.78 21.99
CA MET A 27 14.85 3.43 20.73
C MET A 27 16.35 3.65 20.87
N HIS A 28 17.13 2.91 20.11
CA HIS A 28 18.57 3.10 20.01
C HIS A 28 18.99 3.42 18.57
N LEU A 29 20.04 4.24 18.45
CA LEU A 29 20.62 4.60 17.18
C LEU A 29 21.32 3.38 16.55
N VAL A 30 21.00 3.09 15.30
CA VAL A 30 21.64 2.02 14.52
C VAL A 30 22.68 2.60 13.56
N LYS A 31 22.30 3.62 12.80
CA LYS A 31 23.15 4.20 11.75
C LYS A 31 22.82 5.66 11.52
N VAL A 32 23.84 6.42 11.13
CA VAL A 32 23.73 7.73 10.51
C VAL A 32 24.34 7.69 9.12
N PHE A 33 23.82 8.47 8.18
CA PHE A 33 24.33 8.57 6.82
C PHE A 33 24.11 9.98 6.26
N PRO A 34 24.89 10.41 5.27
CA PRO A 34 24.77 11.75 4.69
C PRO A 34 23.38 11.97 4.07
N GLY A 35 22.77 13.11 4.35
CA GLY A 35 21.60 13.61 3.66
C GLY A 35 21.96 14.38 2.37
N PRO A 36 20.98 15.00 1.70
CA PRO A 36 21.20 15.74 0.46
C PRO A 36 21.96 17.05 0.68
N GLU A 37 21.91 17.62 1.88
CA GLU A 37 22.59 18.86 2.27
C GLU A 37 23.39 18.61 3.57
N GLN A 38 24.36 19.48 3.87
CA GLN A 38 25.28 19.32 5.01
C GLN A 38 24.57 19.32 6.37
N ASN A 39 23.47 20.05 6.49
CA ASN A 39 22.68 20.14 7.70
C ASN A 39 21.56 19.11 7.80
N ILE A 40 21.46 18.19 6.84
CA ILE A 40 20.47 17.08 6.84
C ILE A 40 21.22 15.76 6.93
N VAL A 41 20.95 15.00 7.96
CA VAL A 41 21.57 13.70 8.24
C VAL A 41 20.49 12.63 8.32
N GLY A 42 20.64 11.54 7.57
CA GLY A 42 19.78 10.38 7.68
C GLY A 42 20.10 9.59 8.97
N VAL A 43 19.06 9.21 9.68
CA VAL A 43 19.14 8.49 10.97
C VAL A 43 18.29 7.23 10.89
N ILE A 44 18.90 6.09 11.26
CA ILE A 44 18.18 4.83 11.43
C ILE A 44 18.21 4.49 12.91
N ALA A 45 17.03 4.37 13.49
CA ALA A 45 16.84 3.95 14.88
C ALA A 45 16.05 2.63 14.94
N GLN A 46 16.26 1.86 16.01
CA GLN A 46 15.60 0.58 16.21
C GLN A 46 14.86 0.57 17.55
N ALA A 47 13.60 0.12 17.51
CA ALA A 47 12.78 -0.13 18.68
C ALA A 47 13.16 -1.47 19.37
N PRO A 48 12.77 -1.70 20.63
CA PRO A 48 12.99 -2.97 21.34
C PRO A 48 12.36 -4.18 20.63
N THR A 49 11.34 -3.96 19.83
CA THR A 49 10.68 -4.98 18.99
C THR A 49 11.52 -5.45 17.80
N GLY A 50 12.68 -4.81 17.56
CA GLY A 50 13.52 -5.03 16.39
C GLY A 50 13.13 -4.18 15.17
N GLN A 51 11.98 -3.52 15.21
CA GLN A 51 11.52 -2.64 14.12
C GLN A 51 12.46 -1.45 13.97
N LYS A 52 12.92 -1.22 12.74
CA LYS A 52 13.77 -0.08 12.39
C LYS A 52 12.93 1.03 11.75
N MET A 53 13.34 2.26 11.98
CA MET A 53 12.72 3.46 11.42
C MET A 53 13.81 4.37 10.85
N LEU A 54 13.54 4.96 9.68
CA LEU A 54 14.33 6.02 9.08
C LEU A 54 13.73 7.37 9.44
N ALA A 55 14.58 8.30 9.82
CA ALA A 55 14.25 9.69 10.09
C ALA A 55 15.35 10.60 9.56
N TRP A 56 15.10 11.91 9.53
CA TRP A 56 16.05 12.92 9.10
C TRP A 56 16.33 13.88 10.26
N MET A 57 17.58 13.96 10.67
CA MET A 57 18.05 15.00 11.60
C MET A 57 18.38 16.25 10.82
N ILE A 58 17.91 17.40 11.28
CA ILE A 58 18.11 18.71 10.65
C ILE A 58 18.76 19.63 11.67
N ASP A 59 19.85 20.28 11.28
CA ASP A 59 20.62 21.23 12.10
C ASP A 59 21.01 20.70 13.50
N SER A 60 21.15 19.37 13.67
CA SER A 60 21.41 18.70 14.94
C SER A 60 20.37 18.94 16.05
N GLU A 61 19.26 19.59 15.74
CA GLU A 61 18.23 19.99 16.71
C GLU A 61 16.86 19.33 16.45
N TYR A 62 16.55 19.07 15.18
CA TYR A 62 15.21 18.60 14.80
C TYR A 62 15.26 17.20 14.24
N MET A 63 14.19 16.43 14.46
CA MET A 63 13.99 15.12 13.83
C MET A 63 12.70 15.14 13.00
N ALA A 64 12.83 14.95 11.69
CA ALA A 64 11.71 14.79 10.77
C ALA A 64 11.46 13.30 10.52
N ILE A 65 10.26 12.82 10.79
CA ILE A 65 9.80 11.46 10.52
C ILE A 65 8.83 11.51 9.35
N GLY A 66 9.16 10.87 8.23
CA GLY A 66 8.35 10.89 7.04
C GLY A 66 9.17 10.92 5.75
N ALA A 67 8.51 11.28 4.65
CA ALA A 67 9.16 11.38 3.34
C ALA A 67 9.95 12.69 3.20
N LEU A 68 11.22 12.58 2.84
CA LEU A 68 12.03 13.68 2.34
C LEU A 68 12.01 13.61 0.80
N ILE A 69 11.39 14.60 0.17
CA ILE A 69 11.23 14.68 -1.28
C ILE A 69 12.15 15.78 -1.79
N SER A 70 12.96 15.48 -2.79
CA SER A 70 13.82 16.47 -3.49
C SER A 70 12.98 17.35 -4.42
N GLY A 71 13.56 18.46 -4.85
CA GLY A 71 12.87 19.42 -5.72
C GLY A 71 12.52 18.88 -7.13
N ASP A 72 13.13 17.80 -7.55
CA ASP A 72 12.82 17.04 -8.77
C ASP A 72 11.82 15.89 -8.54
N GLY A 73 11.28 15.75 -7.30
CA GLY A 73 10.23 14.78 -6.95
C GLY A 73 10.76 13.42 -6.49
N GLU A 74 12.08 13.24 -6.31
CA GLU A 74 12.65 11.98 -5.84
C GLU A 74 12.41 11.78 -4.33
N ASN A 75 11.93 10.61 -3.92
CA ASN A 75 11.72 10.28 -2.52
C ASN A 75 13.00 9.70 -1.90
N LEU A 76 13.80 10.56 -1.27
CA LEU A 76 15.05 10.20 -0.65
C LEU A 76 14.90 9.26 0.55
N SER A 77 13.77 9.32 1.24
CA SER A 77 13.48 8.39 2.35
C SER A 77 13.32 6.97 1.84
N VAL A 78 12.58 6.77 0.76
CA VAL A 78 12.40 5.45 0.12
C VAL A 78 13.74 4.91 -0.38
N LEU A 79 14.48 5.70 -1.14
CA LEU A 79 15.78 5.28 -1.70
C LEU A 79 16.77 4.83 -0.61
N ASN A 80 16.86 5.59 0.49
CA ASN A 80 17.77 5.24 1.57
C ASN A 80 17.25 4.07 2.42
N ALA A 81 15.94 3.95 2.60
CA ALA A 81 15.33 2.81 3.28
C ALA A 81 15.56 1.50 2.51
N GLU A 82 15.46 1.52 1.18
CA GLU A 82 15.79 0.38 0.32
C GLU A 82 17.27 0.02 0.40
N LYS A 83 18.15 1.03 0.28
CA LYS A 83 19.60 0.86 0.36
C LYS A 83 20.07 0.23 1.66
N ASP A 84 19.42 0.58 2.77
CA ASP A 84 19.76 0.09 4.11
C ASP A 84 18.91 -1.11 4.55
N GLY A 85 18.15 -1.70 3.63
CA GLY A 85 17.35 -2.91 3.89
C GLY A 85 16.24 -2.72 4.92
N LEU A 86 15.75 -1.47 5.09
CA LEU A 86 14.61 -1.16 5.96
C LEU A 86 13.28 -1.41 5.26
N MET A 87 13.28 -1.36 3.94
CA MET A 87 12.16 -1.75 3.10
C MET A 87 12.50 -3.08 2.44
N GLN A 88 11.55 -3.98 2.44
CA GLN A 88 11.66 -5.17 1.61
C GLN A 88 11.59 -4.70 0.14
N LYS A 89 12.51 -5.21 -0.69
CA LYS A 89 12.44 -4.96 -2.12
C LYS A 89 11.07 -5.40 -2.63
N PRO A 90 10.35 -4.56 -3.35
CA PRO A 90 9.05 -4.94 -3.90
C PRO A 90 9.14 -6.24 -4.68
N LEU A 91 8.13 -7.08 -4.55
CA LEU A 91 8.01 -8.28 -5.36
C LEU A 91 7.90 -7.91 -6.83
N ALA A 92 8.50 -8.72 -7.70
CA ALA A 92 8.30 -8.56 -9.13
C ALA A 92 6.80 -8.61 -9.49
N ALA A 93 6.35 -7.78 -10.40
CA ALA A 93 4.93 -7.65 -10.76
C ALA A 93 4.26 -8.99 -11.11
N LYS A 94 4.99 -9.91 -11.76
CA LYS A 94 4.49 -11.27 -12.04
C LYS A 94 4.25 -12.08 -10.75
N THR A 95 5.11 -11.93 -9.75
CA THR A 95 4.94 -12.59 -8.45
C THR A 95 3.73 -12.01 -7.72
N VAL A 96 3.62 -10.67 -7.69
CA VAL A 96 2.44 -9.98 -7.14
C VAL A 96 1.16 -10.47 -7.83
N ALA A 97 1.12 -10.50 -9.16
CA ALA A 97 -0.05 -10.96 -9.91
C ALA A 97 -0.43 -12.41 -9.56
N THR A 98 0.56 -13.30 -9.45
CA THR A 98 0.31 -14.70 -9.09
C THR A 98 -0.24 -14.82 -7.66
N GLN A 99 0.33 -14.09 -6.70
CA GLN A 99 -0.10 -14.14 -5.30
C GLN A 99 -1.46 -13.46 -5.13
N ALA A 100 -1.69 -12.29 -5.75
CA ALA A 100 -2.96 -11.57 -5.70
C ALA A 100 -4.12 -12.38 -6.31
N LEU A 101 -3.86 -13.16 -7.36
CA LEU A 101 -4.86 -14.08 -7.93
C LEU A 101 -5.21 -15.24 -6.99
N ARG A 102 -4.31 -15.64 -6.08
CA ARG A 102 -4.53 -16.69 -5.07
C ARG A 102 -5.05 -16.15 -3.75
N ALA A 103 -4.78 -14.90 -3.44
CA ALA A 103 -5.21 -14.23 -2.23
C ALA A 103 -6.72 -14.37 -2.01
N THR A 104 -7.16 -14.47 -0.78
CA THR A 104 -8.58 -14.57 -0.44
C THR A 104 -9.31 -13.30 -0.81
N GLY A 105 -10.41 -13.44 -1.53
CA GLY A 105 -11.19 -12.32 -2.04
C GLY A 105 -12.36 -12.84 -2.87
N PHE A 106 -13.04 -11.95 -3.56
CA PHE A 106 -14.22 -12.26 -4.37
C PHE A 106 -14.13 -11.62 -5.75
N THR A 107 -14.93 -12.10 -6.69
CA THR A 107 -14.96 -11.59 -8.06
C THR A 107 -16.27 -10.90 -8.34
N VAL A 108 -16.20 -9.73 -8.99
CA VAL A 108 -17.34 -8.98 -9.53
C VAL A 108 -17.20 -8.83 -11.04
N GLY A 109 -18.34 -8.68 -11.75
CA GLY A 109 -18.38 -8.74 -13.21
C GLY A 109 -18.39 -10.18 -13.72
N HIS A 110 -19.08 -10.40 -14.84
CA HIS A 110 -19.35 -11.73 -15.38
C HIS A 110 -18.49 -12.05 -16.62
N ALA A 111 -17.96 -11.05 -17.29
CA ALA A 111 -17.18 -11.19 -18.54
C ALA A 111 -16.09 -10.11 -18.64
N GLY A 112 -15.32 -10.14 -19.72
CA GLY A 112 -14.25 -9.17 -19.98
C GLY A 112 -12.88 -9.56 -19.39
N PRO A 113 -11.86 -8.71 -19.61
CA PRO A 113 -10.53 -8.90 -19.09
C PRO A 113 -10.54 -8.93 -17.56
N ARG A 114 -9.66 -9.78 -16.99
CA ARG A 114 -9.53 -9.93 -15.55
C ARG A 114 -8.39 -9.07 -15.03
N MET A 115 -8.67 -8.34 -13.97
CA MET A 115 -7.69 -7.67 -13.14
C MET A 115 -7.92 -7.96 -11.66
N VAL A 116 -6.95 -7.65 -10.81
CA VAL A 116 -7.05 -7.75 -9.35
C VAL A 116 -6.91 -6.36 -8.77
N VAL A 117 -7.61 -6.09 -7.68
CA VAL A 117 -7.47 -4.83 -6.93
C VAL A 117 -7.47 -5.11 -5.43
N PHE A 118 -6.51 -4.49 -4.73
CA PHE A 118 -6.52 -4.41 -3.28
C PHE A 118 -7.31 -3.17 -2.86
N MET A 119 -8.32 -3.36 -2.02
CA MET A 119 -9.22 -2.29 -1.58
C MET A 119 -9.48 -2.37 -0.07
N ASP A 120 -9.49 -1.22 0.59
CA ASP A 120 -9.90 -1.08 1.98
C ASP A 120 -11.33 -0.54 2.05
N PRO A 121 -12.22 -1.10 2.88
CA PRO A 121 -13.63 -0.66 2.98
C PRO A 121 -13.81 0.81 3.36
N ASN A 122 -12.81 1.43 3.99
CA ASN A 122 -12.86 2.83 4.41
C ASN A 122 -12.04 3.76 3.47
N CYS A 123 -11.71 3.31 2.28
CA CYS A 123 -10.88 4.08 1.35
C CYS A 123 -11.73 4.90 0.39
N ILE A 124 -11.68 6.24 0.51
CA ILE A 124 -12.40 7.15 -0.39
C ILE A 124 -11.99 6.99 -1.87
N PHE A 125 -10.72 6.67 -2.15
CA PHE A 125 -10.27 6.43 -3.52
C PHE A 125 -10.73 5.07 -4.05
N CYS A 126 -10.90 4.07 -3.17
CA CYS A 126 -11.50 2.79 -3.53
C CYS A 126 -12.98 2.98 -3.89
N HIS A 127 -13.70 3.76 -3.11
CA HIS A 127 -15.09 4.13 -3.39
C HIS A 127 -15.22 4.83 -4.76
N LYS A 128 -14.40 5.84 -5.03
CA LYS A 128 -14.38 6.53 -6.34
C LYS A 128 -14.03 5.59 -7.49
N PHE A 129 -13.09 4.67 -7.29
CA PHE A 129 -12.75 3.66 -8.28
C PHE A 129 -13.93 2.71 -8.51
N TRP A 130 -14.55 2.22 -7.44
CA TRP A 130 -15.72 1.35 -7.50
C TRP A 130 -16.86 1.97 -8.31
N ASP A 131 -17.21 3.21 -8.01
CA ASP A 131 -18.28 3.93 -8.73
C ASP A 131 -17.94 4.10 -10.22
N ALA A 132 -16.69 4.45 -10.53
CA ALA A 132 -16.26 4.70 -11.90
C ALA A 132 -16.34 3.47 -12.80
N ILE A 133 -16.18 2.25 -12.25
CA ILE A 133 -16.13 1.01 -13.05
C ILE A 133 -17.48 0.27 -13.14
N GLN A 134 -18.53 0.75 -12.45
CA GLN A 134 -19.82 0.04 -12.43
C GLN A 134 -20.38 -0.19 -13.82
N GLY A 135 -20.29 0.80 -14.71
CA GLY A 135 -20.74 0.69 -16.10
C GLY A 135 -20.04 -0.43 -16.85
N ASP A 136 -18.74 -0.57 -16.69
CA ASP A 136 -17.93 -1.60 -17.37
C ASP A 136 -18.16 -3.00 -16.77
N LEU A 137 -18.36 -3.11 -15.46
CA LEU A 137 -18.74 -4.36 -14.79
C LEU A 137 -20.10 -4.86 -15.31
N HIS A 138 -21.12 -4.00 -15.36
CA HIS A 138 -22.46 -4.36 -15.82
C HIS A 138 -22.48 -4.70 -17.32
N ALA A 139 -21.70 -3.99 -18.12
CA ALA A 139 -21.58 -4.24 -19.56
C ALA A 139 -20.73 -5.48 -19.90
N GLY A 140 -20.16 -6.17 -18.91
CA GLY A 140 -19.28 -7.31 -19.14
C GLY A 140 -17.94 -6.94 -19.81
N LYS A 141 -17.52 -5.69 -19.70
CA LYS A 141 -16.26 -5.20 -20.27
C LYS A 141 -15.09 -5.34 -19.31
N LEU A 142 -15.35 -5.65 -18.03
CA LEU A 142 -14.35 -5.83 -16.98
C LEU A 142 -14.80 -6.90 -16.01
N ARG A 143 -13.85 -7.71 -15.56
CA ARG A 143 -14.00 -8.66 -14.45
C ARG A 143 -12.94 -8.37 -13.40
N LEU A 144 -13.37 -8.03 -12.20
CA LEU A 144 -12.52 -7.58 -11.13
C LEU A 144 -12.49 -8.59 -9.99
N LYS A 145 -11.30 -9.06 -9.61
CA LYS A 145 -11.10 -9.72 -8.33
C LYS A 145 -10.75 -8.66 -7.29
N VAL A 146 -11.62 -8.48 -6.30
CA VAL A 146 -11.36 -7.64 -5.13
C VAL A 146 -10.67 -8.48 -4.06
N VAL A 147 -9.54 -7.98 -3.58
CA VAL A 147 -8.77 -8.51 -2.46
C VAL A 147 -8.89 -7.52 -1.30
N PRO A 148 -9.78 -7.77 -0.32
CA PRO A 148 -9.98 -6.85 0.79
C PRO A 148 -8.75 -6.78 1.69
N VAL A 149 -8.36 -5.56 2.05
CA VAL A 149 -7.31 -5.24 3.03
C VAL A 149 -7.89 -4.38 4.14
N GLY A 150 -7.19 -4.22 5.27
CA GLY A 150 -7.76 -3.51 6.41
C GLY A 150 -6.70 -2.80 7.25
N PHE A 151 -6.31 -1.59 6.84
CA PHE A 151 -5.24 -0.84 7.52
C PHE A 151 -5.49 0.67 7.64
N LEU A 152 -6.38 1.26 6.85
CA LEU A 152 -6.54 2.71 6.79
C LEU A 152 -7.15 3.31 8.06
N LYS A 153 -8.11 2.61 8.66
CA LYS A 153 -8.81 3.07 9.86
C LYS A 153 -8.95 1.95 10.89
N PRO A 154 -9.19 2.27 12.16
CA PRO A 154 -9.38 1.26 13.21
C PRO A 154 -10.48 0.23 12.89
N THR A 155 -11.49 0.62 12.10
CA THR A 155 -12.61 -0.24 11.70
C THR A 155 -12.32 -1.06 10.44
N SER A 156 -11.28 -0.75 9.66
CA SER A 156 -11.00 -1.35 8.35
C SER A 156 -10.87 -2.87 8.41
N LEU A 157 -10.03 -3.39 9.33
CA LEU A 157 -9.84 -4.82 9.48
C LEU A 157 -11.15 -5.55 9.80
N ALA A 158 -11.96 -5.00 10.71
CA ALA A 158 -13.23 -5.61 11.11
C ALA A 158 -14.26 -5.58 9.98
N LYS A 159 -14.35 -4.50 9.21
CA LYS A 159 -15.23 -4.39 8.04
C LYS A 159 -14.82 -5.34 6.93
N ALA A 160 -13.53 -5.37 6.57
CA ALA A 160 -13.00 -6.27 5.55
C ALA A 160 -13.23 -7.75 5.93
N THR A 161 -13.03 -8.11 7.20
CA THR A 161 -13.34 -9.45 7.72
C THR A 161 -14.83 -9.75 7.62
N THR A 162 -15.70 -8.81 7.99
CA THR A 162 -17.16 -8.95 7.88
C THR A 162 -17.60 -9.21 6.44
N ILE A 163 -16.98 -8.53 5.49
CA ILE A 163 -17.23 -8.74 4.07
C ILE A 163 -16.81 -10.15 3.64
N LEU A 164 -15.59 -10.58 3.98
CA LEU A 164 -15.09 -11.90 3.58
C LEU A 164 -15.88 -13.07 4.20
N GLN A 165 -16.27 -12.95 5.47
CA GLN A 165 -17.05 -14.01 6.15
C GLN A 165 -18.53 -14.06 5.72
N SER A 166 -18.98 -13.09 4.92
CA SER A 166 -20.35 -13.09 4.39
C SER A 166 -20.58 -14.27 3.45
N SER A 167 -21.80 -14.80 3.43
CA SER A 167 -22.20 -15.81 2.44
C SER A 167 -22.12 -15.31 0.99
N ASP A 168 -22.16 -13.99 0.78
CA ASP A 168 -21.96 -13.33 -0.51
C ASP A 168 -21.08 -12.10 -0.30
N PRO A 169 -19.73 -12.24 -0.35
CA PRO A 169 -18.80 -11.14 -0.16
C PRO A 169 -18.94 -10.02 -1.20
N ALA A 170 -19.31 -10.37 -2.45
CA ALA A 170 -19.51 -9.37 -3.49
C ALA A 170 -20.71 -8.45 -3.17
N LYS A 171 -21.79 -9.03 -2.68
CA LYS A 171 -22.98 -8.27 -2.24
C LYS A 171 -22.68 -7.46 -0.97
N ALA A 172 -21.93 -8.04 -0.03
CA ALA A 172 -21.51 -7.32 1.18
C ALA A 172 -20.64 -6.11 0.86
N TRP A 173 -19.70 -6.25 -0.08
CA TRP A 173 -18.88 -5.14 -0.60
C TRP A 173 -19.75 -4.09 -1.28
N ALA A 174 -20.65 -4.49 -2.17
CA ALA A 174 -21.54 -3.56 -2.85
C ALA A 174 -22.43 -2.77 -1.86
N LEU A 175 -22.84 -3.39 -0.74
CA LEU A 175 -23.57 -2.73 0.33
C LEU A 175 -22.69 -1.71 1.08
N ASP A 176 -21.43 -2.06 1.35
CA ASP A 176 -20.46 -1.17 1.97
C ASP A 176 -20.29 0.10 1.14
N GLU A 177 -20.06 -0.06 -0.16
CA GLU A 177 -19.87 1.03 -1.11
C GLU A 177 -21.14 1.86 -1.33
N ALA A 178 -22.31 1.22 -1.45
CA ALA A 178 -23.59 1.92 -1.63
C ALA A 178 -23.97 2.81 -0.44
N ARG A 179 -23.40 2.54 0.73
CA ARG A 179 -23.64 3.30 1.96
C ARG A 179 -22.40 4.04 2.44
N PHE A 180 -21.40 4.21 1.57
CA PHE A 180 -20.17 4.90 1.91
C PHE A 180 -20.43 6.34 2.34
N ASN A 181 -19.88 6.74 3.48
CA ASN A 181 -19.97 8.09 3.98
C ASN A 181 -18.74 8.90 3.55
N VAL A 182 -18.88 9.71 2.52
CA VAL A 182 -17.78 10.51 1.96
C VAL A 182 -17.21 11.53 2.96
N LYS A 183 -18.04 12.05 3.90
CA LYS A 183 -17.58 13.06 4.89
C LYS A 183 -16.69 12.46 5.96
N THR A 184 -17.00 11.23 6.40
CA THR A 184 -16.21 10.52 7.39
C THR A 184 -15.23 9.55 6.74
N GLU A 185 -15.29 9.37 5.41
CA GLU A 185 -14.53 8.39 4.64
C GLU A 185 -14.67 7.00 5.24
N GLU A 186 -15.91 6.58 5.45
CA GLU A 186 -16.23 5.28 6.06
C GLU A 186 -17.18 4.48 5.19
N GLY A 187 -16.82 3.23 4.92
CA GLY A 187 -17.71 2.25 4.30
C GLY A 187 -18.96 2.01 5.12
N GLY A 188 -20.04 1.67 4.46
CA GLY A 188 -21.36 1.59 5.09
C GLY A 188 -21.67 0.28 5.81
N ILE A 189 -20.81 -0.75 5.71
CA ILE A 189 -21.01 -2.01 6.42
C ILE A 189 -20.68 -1.86 7.92
N VAL A 190 -21.52 -2.42 8.76
CA VAL A 190 -21.26 -2.50 10.21
C VAL A 190 -20.45 -3.75 10.47
N PRO A 191 -19.33 -3.66 11.22
CA PRO A 191 -18.59 -4.85 11.63
C PRO A 191 -19.48 -5.88 12.34
N ALA A 192 -19.35 -7.14 11.98
CA ALA A 192 -20.08 -8.22 12.65
C ALA A 192 -19.68 -8.31 14.14
N ALA A 193 -20.63 -8.66 15.00
CA ALA A 193 -20.39 -8.82 16.43
C ALA A 193 -19.34 -9.91 16.73
N HIS A 194 -19.28 -10.93 15.87
CA HIS A 194 -18.30 -12.02 15.93
C HIS A 194 -17.55 -12.09 14.60
N LEU A 195 -16.26 -11.85 14.67
CA LEU A 195 -15.37 -11.96 13.50
C LEU A 195 -14.77 -13.36 13.46
N ASN A 196 -14.82 -13.98 12.28
CA ASN A 196 -14.18 -15.26 12.04
C ASN A 196 -12.65 -15.08 12.08
N PRO A 197 -11.90 -15.77 12.96
CA PRO A 197 -10.46 -15.61 13.06
C PRO A 197 -9.70 -15.99 11.78
N MET A 198 -10.21 -16.94 11.00
CA MET A 198 -9.57 -17.36 9.73
C MET A 198 -9.71 -16.25 8.69
N ASP A 199 -10.93 -15.70 8.50
CA ASP A 199 -11.13 -14.60 7.56
C ASP A 199 -10.36 -13.34 7.97
N MET A 200 -10.23 -13.09 9.27
CA MET A 200 -9.41 -11.99 9.78
C MET A 200 -7.91 -12.21 9.48
N ALA A 201 -7.43 -13.45 9.59
CA ALA A 201 -6.05 -13.80 9.22
C ALA A 201 -5.82 -13.63 7.71
N GLU A 202 -6.81 -13.97 6.88
CA GLU A 202 -6.76 -13.76 5.43
C GLU A 202 -6.69 -12.26 5.08
N VAL A 203 -7.49 -11.41 5.73
CA VAL A 203 -7.38 -9.94 5.52
C VAL A 203 -6.01 -9.41 5.91
N ARG A 204 -5.42 -9.90 7.00
CA ARG A 204 -4.04 -9.54 7.40
C ARG A 204 -3.02 -10.00 6.36
N SER A 205 -3.13 -11.23 5.88
CA SER A 205 -2.27 -11.77 4.81
C SER A 205 -2.39 -10.97 3.51
N ASN A 206 -3.60 -10.55 3.15
CA ASN A 206 -3.82 -9.66 2.01
C ASN A 206 -3.15 -8.30 2.21
N THR A 207 -3.22 -7.74 3.43
CA THR A 207 -2.59 -6.47 3.79
C THR A 207 -1.06 -6.58 3.74
N ASP A 208 -0.51 -7.69 4.22
CA ASP A 208 0.93 -7.97 4.14
C ASP A 208 1.39 -8.10 2.67
N LEU A 209 0.59 -8.77 1.84
CA LEU A 209 0.87 -8.87 0.40
C LEU A 209 0.82 -7.49 -0.28
N LEU A 210 -0.14 -6.63 0.08
CA LEU A 210 -0.17 -5.25 -0.39
C LEU A 210 1.13 -4.52 -0.05
N GLY A 211 1.64 -4.63 1.18
CA GLY A 211 2.93 -4.04 1.58
C GLY A 211 4.10 -4.53 0.73
N GLN A 212 4.07 -5.80 0.31
CA GLN A 212 5.11 -6.38 -0.56
C GLN A 212 5.05 -5.88 -2.01
N THR A 213 4.01 -5.13 -2.40
CA THR A 213 3.95 -4.49 -3.72
C THR A 213 4.84 -3.26 -3.84
N GLY A 214 5.38 -2.79 -2.71
CA GLY A 214 6.26 -1.61 -2.62
C GLY A 214 5.61 -0.39 -1.98
N GLU A 215 4.30 -0.33 -1.90
CA GLU A 215 3.58 0.79 -1.31
C GLU A 215 2.29 0.32 -0.61
N MET A 216 2.06 0.83 0.59
CA MET A 216 0.83 0.62 1.36
C MET A 216 -0.24 1.63 0.95
N ALA A 217 -0.76 1.48 -0.27
CA ALA A 217 -1.76 2.37 -0.86
C ALA A 217 -2.96 1.60 -1.41
N THR A 218 -4.15 2.18 -1.33
CA THR A 218 -5.36 1.65 -1.94
C THR A 218 -6.13 2.73 -2.72
N PRO A 219 -6.75 2.36 -3.85
CA PRO A 219 -6.70 1.04 -4.48
C PRO A 219 -5.32 0.75 -5.07
N THR A 220 -4.83 -0.50 -4.94
CA THR A 220 -3.68 -0.97 -5.71
C THR A 220 -4.16 -1.98 -6.75
N LEU A 221 -3.86 -1.72 -8.00
CA LEU A 221 -4.36 -2.43 -9.16
C LEU A 221 -3.26 -3.33 -9.73
N VAL A 222 -3.61 -4.59 -9.99
CA VAL A 222 -2.75 -5.55 -10.67
C VAL A 222 -3.43 -5.97 -11.97
N TYR A 223 -2.87 -5.57 -13.09
CA TYR A 223 -3.52 -5.70 -14.39
C TYR A 223 -2.52 -5.91 -15.52
N CYS A 224 -3.03 -6.20 -16.70
CA CYS A 224 -2.28 -6.24 -17.95
C CYS A 224 -2.73 -5.11 -18.88
N ARG A 225 -1.86 -4.63 -19.73
CA ARG A 225 -2.27 -3.92 -20.94
C ARG A 225 -2.44 -4.91 -22.09
N LYS A 226 -3.32 -4.62 -23.01
CA LYS A 226 -3.44 -5.41 -24.25
C LYS A 226 -2.11 -5.38 -25.00
N GLY A 227 -1.64 -6.54 -25.41
CA GLY A 227 -0.36 -6.71 -26.10
C GLY A 227 0.85 -6.87 -25.21
N ASP A 228 0.76 -6.57 -23.91
CA ASP A 228 1.86 -6.75 -22.99
C ASP A 228 1.91 -8.19 -22.45
N ALA A 229 3.12 -8.73 -22.32
CA ALA A 229 3.34 -10.06 -21.74
C ALA A 229 3.48 -10.00 -20.19
N THR A 230 3.78 -8.83 -19.64
CA THR A 230 4.10 -8.63 -18.23
C THR A 230 3.00 -7.86 -17.52
N PRO A 231 2.52 -8.31 -16.34
CA PRO A 231 1.56 -7.56 -15.56
C PRO A 231 2.19 -6.29 -14.98
N LEU A 232 1.32 -5.34 -14.66
CA LEU A 232 1.66 -4.06 -14.04
C LEU A 232 1.03 -3.98 -12.66
N VAL A 233 1.69 -3.27 -11.76
CA VAL A 233 1.16 -2.87 -10.45
C VAL A 233 1.05 -1.34 -10.45
N LEU A 234 -0.13 -0.83 -10.15
CA LEU A 234 -0.41 0.61 -10.08
C LEU A 234 -0.96 0.94 -8.69
N HIS A 235 -0.27 1.78 -7.97
CA HIS A 235 -0.70 2.29 -6.67
C HIS A 235 -1.56 3.54 -6.86
N GLY A 236 -2.74 3.52 -6.24
CA GLY A 236 -3.72 4.57 -6.43
C GLY A 236 -4.50 4.45 -7.75
N MET A 237 -5.29 5.47 -8.02
CA MET A 237 -6.09 5.59 -9.22
C MET A 237 -5.78 6.92 -9.90
N THR A 238 -5.43 6.88 -11.18
CA THR A 238 -5.25 8.07 -11.98
C THR A 238 -6.42 8.26 -12.96
N PRO A 239 -6.79 9.51 -13.30
CA PRO A 239 -7.81 9.75 -14.32
C PRO A 239 -7.46 9.10 -15.67
N ASP A 240 -6.19 9.02 -16.01
CA ASP A 240 -5.72 8.42 -17.27
C ASP A 240 -5.89 6.89 -17.25
N PHE A 241 -5.72 6.24 -16.10
CA PHE A 241 -6.02 4.82 -15.96
C PHE A 241 -7.49 4.53 -16.26
N LEU A 242 -8.41 5.33 -15.69
CA LEU A 242 -9.85 5.15 -15.93
C LEU A 242 -10.25 5.36 -17.39
N LYS A 243 -9.65 6.34 -18.06
CA LYS A 243 -9.87 6.56 -19.50
C LYS A 243 -9.31 5.42 -20.35
N GLY A 244 -8.26 4.75 -19.85
CA GLY A 244 -7.58 3.66 -20.55
C GLY A 244 -8.10 2.26 -20.21
N LEU A 245 -9.21 2.09 -19.51
CA LEU A 245 -9.76 0.77 -19.13
C LEU A 245 -10.01 -0.12 -20.35
N GLU A 246 -10.35 0.43 -21.48
CA GLU A 246 -10.51 -0.29 -22.76
C GLU A 246 -9.23 -0.98 -23.26
N HIS A 247 -8.06 -0.50 -22.80
CA HIS A 247 -6.75 -1.08 -23.11
C HIS A 247 -6.29 -2.12 -22.08
N VAL A 248 -7.12 -2.42 -21.09
CA VAL A 248 -6.82 -3.48 -20.11
C VAL A 248 -6.91 -4.84 -20.79
N GLY A 249 -5.83 -5.62 -20.64
CA GLY A 249 -5.74 -7.03 -21.02
C GLY A 249 -6.07 -7.93 -19.83
N SER A 250 -6.17 -9.24 -20.08
CA SER A 250 -6.58 -10.21 -19.07
C SER A 250 -5.39 -10.85 -18.37
N LEU A 251 -5.43 -10.92 -17.04
CA LEU A 251 -4.54 -11.77 -16.23
C LEU A 251 -4.95 -13.24 -16.36
N ARG A 252 -3.99 -14.12 -16.68
CA ARG A 252 -4.14 -15.58 -16.60
C ARG A 252 -4.04 -16.04 -15.14
N PRO A 253 -4.54 -17.24 -14.80
CA PRO A 253 -4.43 -17.79 -13.43
C PRO A 253 -2.99 -17.92 -12.91
N ASN A 254 -2.00 -18.02 -13.80
CA ASN A 254 -0.57 -18.10 -13.47
C ASN A 254 0.11 -16.72 -13.35
N GLY A 255 -0.66 -15.64 -13.35
CA GLY A 255 -0.15 -14.27 -13.21
C GLY A 255 0.48 -13.69 -14.47
N GLN A 256 0.38 -14.36 -15.62
CA GLN A 256 0.84 -13.82 -16.90
C GLN A 256 -0.29 -13.05 -17.61
N CYS A 257 0.09 -12.17 -18.51
CA CYS A 257 -0.86 -11.51 -19.40
C CYS A 257 -1.26 -12.40 -20.57
N LEU A 258 -2.53 -12.27 -21.00
CA LEU A 258 -2.94 -12.71 -22.32
C LEU A 258 -2.42 -11.64 -23.30
N GLY A 259 -1.44 -12.00 -24.10
CA GLY A 259 -0.98 -11.18 -25.21
C GLY A 259 -2.08 -10.97 -26.25
#